data_53b9e584e7ed2a1ea51f4c2a5652c401
#
_entry.id   53b9e584e7ed2a1ea51f4c2a5652c401
#
_cell.length_a   1.000
_cell.length_b   1.000
_cell.length_c   1.000
_cell.angle_alpha   90.00
_cell.angle_beta   90.00
_cell.angle_gamma   90.00
#
_symmetry.space_group_name_H-M   'P 1'
#
loop_
_entity.id
_entity.type
_entity.pdbx_description
1 polymer ?
#
loop_
_entity_poly.entity_id
_entity_poly.type
_entity_poly.pdbx_seq_one_letter_code
_entity_poly.pdbx_strand_id
1 'polypeptide(L)'
;GARTTESQVHRELASGLSAPIGFKNGTDGNIRIATDAIQSAGRGHHFLSVHKNGQVAIVRTNGNQDCHVILRGGKAPNYDAASVAAACKDLEAAGLPSTLMVDCSHANSSKKHEKQLDVARDIGAQIAAGSRSVFGVMVESHIHAGAQKFSPGKDDPRALEYGKSITDACLGWDDSVALLQALSTAVLARRKLQSV
;
A
#
# COMPACT_ATOMS: atom_id res chain seq x y z
N GLY A 1 8.34 2.53 0.60
CA GLY A 1 7.23 2.36 -0.33
C GLY A 1 6.86 0.91 -0.50
N ALA A 2 5.65 0.67 -1.00
CA ALA A 2 5.15 -0.66 -1.25
C ALA A 2 5.17 -0.96 -2.77
N ARG A 3 5.56 -2.19 -3.13
CA ARG A 3 5.66 -2.65 -4.51
C ARG A 3 5.05 -4.04 -4.64
N THR A 4 4.62 -4.39 -5.86
CA THR A 4 4.43 -5.78 -6.26
C THR A 4 5.82 -6.40 -6.36
N THR A 5 6.11 -7.43 -5.56
CA THR A 5 7.49 -7.88 -5.40
C THR A 5 7.63 -9.39 -5.55
N GLU A 6 8.16 -9.80 -6.69
CA GLU A 6 8.63 -11.16 -6.94
C GLU A 6 10.12 -11.33 -6.62
N SER A 7 10.84 -10.21 -6.52
CA SER A 7 12.28 -10.16 -6.33
C SER A 7 12.70 -10.67 -4.94
N GLN A 8 13.57 -11.67 -4.93
CA GLN A 8 14.17 -12.21 -3.70
C GLN A 8 14.94 -11.15 -2.90
N VAL A 9 15.65 -10.25 -3.59
CA VAL A 9 16.41 -9.17 -2.94
C VAL A 9 15.51 -8.28 -2.07
N HIS A 10 14.32 -7.92 -2.55
CA HIS A 10 13.39 -7.10 -1.77
C HIS A 10 12.83 -7.85 -0.55
N ARG A 11 12.59 -9.16 -0.69
CA ARG A 11 12.11 -10.00 0.42
C ARG A 11 13.17 -10.16 1.51
N GLU A 12 14.43 -10.34 1.10
CA GLU A 12 15.59 -10.39 2.01
C GLU A 12 15.78 -9.06 2.75
N LEU A 13 15.74 -7.94 2.02
CA LEU A 13 15.83 -6.61 2.64
C LEU A 13 14.69 -6.36 3.62
N ALA A 14 13.45 -6.70 3.23
CA ALA A 14 12.28 -6.57 4.11
C ALA A 14 12.44 -7.37 5.39
N SER A 15 13.05 -8.56 5.33
CA SER A 15 13.30 -9.44 6.49
C SER A 15 14.23 -8.81 7.54
N GLY A 16 15.02 -7.83 7.16
CA GLY A 16 15.96 -7.13 8.04
C GLY A 16 15.48 -5.77 8.56
N LEU A 17 14.31 -5.31 8.13
CA LEU A 17 13.77 -4.03 8.55
C LEU A 17 12.94 -4.15 9.84
N SER A 18 13.06 -3.13 10.69
CA SER A 18 12.27 -2.97 11.92
C SER A 18 11.06 -2.05 11.71
N ALA A 19 10.48 -2.09 10.52
CA ALA A 19 9.32 -1.29 10.14
C ALA A 19 8.31 -2.17 9.40
N PRO A 20 6.99 -1.90 9.48
CA PRO A 20 5.98 -2.58 8.70
C PRO A 20 6.24 -2.43 7.20
N ILE A 21 6.19 -3.55 6.45
CA ILE A 21 6.41 -3.59 5.01
C ILE A 21 5.17 -4.13 4.31
N GLY A 22 4.64 -3.33 3.37
CA GLY A 22 3.52 -3.73 2.54
C GLY A 22 3.96 -4.36 1.22
N PHE A 23 3.39 -5.51 0.89
CA PHE A 23 3.54 -6.17 -0.40
C PHE A 23 2.24 -6.06 -1.18
N LYS A 24 2.30 -5.45 -2.37
CA LYS A 24 1.13 -5.31 -3.25
C LYS A 24 0.83 -6.62 -3.97
N ASN A 25 -0.44 -6.91 -4.20
CA ASN A 25 -0.87 -8.00 -5.07
C ASN A 25 -0.35 -7.82 -6.52
N GLY A 26 -0.33 -8.88 -7.28
CA GLY A 26 0.05 -8.88 -8.69
C GLY A 26 -0.82 -7.96 -9.54
N THR A 27 -0.31 -7.52 -10.70
CA THR A 27 -1.04 -6.66 -11.64
C THR A 27 -2.24 -7.35 -12.27
N ASP A 28 -2.31 -8.68 -12.20
CA ASP A 28 -3.47 -9.51 -12.56
C ASP A 28 -4.55 -9.60 -11.48
N GLY A 29 -4.26 -9.10 -10.26
CA GLY A 29 -5.10 -9.16 -9.09
C GLY A 29 -4.76 -10.29 -8.12
N ASN A 30 -3.83 -11.17 -8.47
CA ASN A 30 -3.47 -12.33 -7.65
C ASN A 30 -2.69 -11.90 -6.40
N ILE A 31 -3.17 -12.31 -5.22
CA ILE A 31 -2.54 -11.98 -3.94
C ILE A 31 -1.44 -12.97 -3.53
N ARG A 32 -1.32 -14.12 -4.18
CA ARG A 32 -0.35 -15.16 -3.83
C ARG A 32 1.10 -14.66 -3.83
N ILE A 33 1.47 -13.82 -4.80
CA ILE A 33 2.80 -13.21 -4.84
C ILE A 33 3.09 -12.42 -3.55
N ALA A 34 2.11 -11.68 -3.04
CA ALA A 34 2.24 -10.91 -1.81
C ALA A 34 2.29 -11.81 -0.57
N THR A 35 1.47 -12.85 -0.49
CA THR A 35 1.51 -13.82 0.62
C THR A 35 2.83 -14.58 0.67
N ASP A 36 3.34 -15.04 -0.47
CA ASP A 36 4.65 -15.70 -0.57
C ASP A 36 5.78 -14.75 -0.14
N ALA A 37 5.68 -13.45 -0.52
CA ALA A 37 6.65 -12.44 -0.12
C ALA A 37 6.64 -12.20 1.40
N ILE A 38 5.46 -12.13 2.03
CA ILE A 38 5.30 -11.98 3.48
C ILE A 38 5.90 -13.19 4.22
N GLN A 39 5.58 -14.40 3.79
CA GLN A 39 6.12 -15.62 4.39
C GLN A 39 7.65 -15.70 4.27
N SER A 40 8.20 -15.29 3.12
CA SER A 40 9.64 -15.19 2.91
C SER A 40 10.27 -14.13 3.81
N ALA A 41 9.75 -12.90 3.81
CA ALA A 41 10.26 -11.80 4.60
C ALA A 41 10.11 -12.03 6.13
N GLY A 42 9.11 -12.81 6.53
CA GLY A 42 8.91 -13.23 7.93
C GLY A 42 9.99 -14.17 8.49
N ARG A 43 10.86 -14.69 7.62
CA ARG A 43 11.97 -15.59 8.00
C ARG A 43 13.31 -14.88 7.94
N GLY A 44 14.28 -15.40 8.70
CA GLY A 44 15.66 -14.93 8.64
C GLY A 44 16.34 -15.34 7.33
N HIS A 45 17.15 -14.45 6.80
CA HIS A 45 17.93 -14.66 5.57
C HIS A 45 19.42 -14.38 5.82
N HIS A 46 20.27 -14.93 4.93
CA HIS A 46 21.69 -14.63 4.88
C HIS A 46 22.03 -14.15 3.47
N PHE A 47 22.62 -12.97 3.35
CA PHE A 47 23.01 -12.43 2.05
C PHE A 47 24.27 -11.57 2.15
N LEU A 48 24.96 -11.39 1.03
CA LEU A 48 26.10 -10.50 0.94
C LEU A 48 25.64 -9.04 0.95
N SER A 49 26.29 -8.24 1.77
CA SER A 49 26.08 -6.79 1.84
C SER A 49 27.39 -6.08 2.17
N VAL A 50 27.34 -4.76 2.23
CA VAL A 50 28.50 -3.93 2.61
C VAL A 50 28.26 -3.36 3.99
N HIS A 51 29.18 -3.62 4.90
CA HIS A 51 29.18 -3.05 6.25
C HIS A 51 29.49 -1.55 6.19
N LYS A 52 29.08 -0.78 7.20
CA LYS A 52 29.28 0.69 7.26
C LYS A 52 30.74 1.14 7.08
N ASN A 53 31.71 0.29 7.39
CA ASN A 53 33.14 0.55 7.18
C ASN A 53 33.64 0.23 5.75
N GLY A 54 32.73 -0.12 4.83
CA GLY A 54 33.07 -0.43 3.44
C GLY A 54 33.48 -1.87 3.16
N GLN A 55 33.53 -2.73 4.18
CA GLN A 55 33.88 -4.15 3.99
C GLN A 55 32.68 -4.98 3.56
N VAL A 56 32.91 -5.94 2.68
CA VAL A 56 31.91 -6.95 2.32
C VAL A 56 31.70 -7.88 3.50
N ALA A 57 30.45 -8.15 3.82
CA ALA A 57 30.06 -8.99 4.94
C ALA A 57 28.84 -9.86 4.59
N ILE A 58 28.70 -10.98 5.28
CA ILE A 58 27.45 -11.75 5.28
C ILE A 58 26.55 -11.14 6.34
N VAL A 59 25.41 -10.61 5.90
CA VAL A 59 24.36 -10.09 6.80
C VAL A 59 23.37 -11.20 7.07
N ARG A 60 23.07 -11.39 8.36
CA ARG A 60 21.97 -12.26 8.82
C ARG A 60 20.82 -11.39 9.31
N THR A 61 19.61 -11.64 8.81
CA THR A 61 18.37 -11.02 9.30
C THR A 61 17.60 -11.99 10.20
N ASN A 62 16.66 -11.47 10.99
CA ASN A 62 15.86 -12.28 11.92
C ASN A 62 14.44 -12.56 11.38
N GLY A 63 14.07 -11.95 10.25
CA GLY A 63 12.70 -11.93 9.76
C GLY A 63 11.92 -10.72 10.28
N ASN A 64 10.94 -10.29 9.48
CA ASN A 64 10.04 -9.17 9.78
C ASN A 64 8.61 -9.68 9.86
N GLN A 65 8.04 -9.70 11.07
CA GLN A 65 6.68 -10.18 11.32
C GLN A 65 5.59 -9.13 11.00
N ASP A 66 5.99 -7.87 10.76
CA ASP A 66 5.07 -6.76 10.50
C ASP A 66 4.84 -6.52 9.00
N CYS A 67 5.00 -7.57 8.18
CA CYS A 67 4.69 -7.52 6.77
C CYS A 67 3.19 -7.75 6.54
N HIS A 68 2.61 -7.06 5.54
CA HIS A 68 1.18 -7.13 5.24
C HIS A 68 0.89 -7.04 3.74
N VAL A 69 -0.31 -7.46 3.34
CA VAL A 69 -0.81 -7.32 1.96
C VAL A 69 -1.37 -5.93 1.73
N ILE A 70 -1.17 -5.41 0.53
CA ILE A 70 -1.83 -4.22 0.01
C ILE A 70 -2.59 -4.59 -1.26
N LEU A 71 -3.91 -4.38 -1.26
CA LEU A 71 -4.74 -4.53 -2.45
C LEU A 71 -4.61 -3.26 -3.32
N ARG A 72 -4.12 -3.43 -4.55
CA ARG A 72 -3.89 -2.34 -5.51
C ARG A 72 -4.78 -2.42 -6.77
N GLY A 73 -5.75 -3.34 -6.78
CA GLY A 73 -6.47 -3.71 -7.97
C GLY A 73 -5.65 -4.62 -8.91
N GLY A 74 -6.26 -5.04 -9.97
CA GLY A 74 -5.68 -5.89 -11.01
C GLY A 74 -6.33 -5.58 -12.36
N LYS A 75 -6.90 -6.59 -13.02
CA LYS A 75 -7.75 -6.40 -14.20
C LYS A 75 -9.02 -5.61 -13.87
N ALA A 76 -9.46 -5.67 -12.62
CA ALA A 76 -10.55 -4.91 -12.05
C ALA A 76 -10.13 -4.36 -10.67
N PRO A 77 -10.83 -3.36 -10.12
CA PRO A 77 -10.67 -2.94 -8.73
C PRO A 77 -10.92 -4.12 -7.76
N ASN A 78 -10.28 -4.08 -6.58
CA ASN A 78 -10.40 -5.13 -5.56
C ASN A 78 -10.49 -4.58 -4.12
N TYR A 79 -11.12 -3.43 -3.96
CA TYR A 79 -11.31 -2.75 -2.67
C TYR A 79 -12.68 -2.96 -2.05
N ASP A 80 -13.64 -3.44 -2.83
CA ASP A 80 -15.00 -3.70 -2.34
C ASP A 80 -15.05 -4.78 -1.24
N ALA A 81 -16.13 -4.81 -0.46
CA ALA A 81 -16.25 -5.68 0.69
C ALA A 81 -16.09 -7.18 0.35
N ALA A 82 -16.57 -7.62 -0.82
CA ALA A 82 -16.45 -9.01 -1.25
C ALA A 82 -15.00 -9.36 -1.59
N SER A 83 -14.30 -8.47 -2.31
CA SER A 83 -12.87 -8.62 -2.65
C SER A 83 -11.99 -8.62 -1.40
N VAL A 84 -12.26 -7.72 -0.45
CA VAL A 84 -11.56 -7.66 0.84
C VAL A 84 -11.78 -8.96 1.62
N ALA A 85 -13.03 -9.44 1.73
CA ALA A 85 -13.33 -10.68 2.42
C ALA A 85 -12.66 -11.91 1.78
N ALA A 86 -12.62 -11.99 0.45
CA ALA A 86 -11.92 -13.05 -0.28
C ALA A 86 -10.42 -13.02 0.01
N ALA A 87 -9.78 -11.85 -0.05
CA ALA A 87 -8.37 -11.69 0.27
C ALA A 87 -8.05 -12.07 1.72
N CYS A 88 -8.90 -11.69 2.69
CA CYS A 88 -8.73 -12.08 4.09
C CYS A 88 -8.80 -13.60 4.27
N LYS A 89 -9.69 -14.28 3.54
CA LYS A 89 -9.81 -15.74 3.56
C LYS A 89 -8.56 -16.44 3.01
N ASP A 90 -7.97 -15.88 1.95
CA ASP A 90 -6.72 -16.39 1.40
C ASP A 90 -5.55 -16.17 2.38
N LEU A 91 -5.52 -15.05 3.09
CA LEU A 91 -4.54 -14.78 4.15
C LEU A 91 -4.66 -15.79 5.30
N GLU A 92 -5.87 -16.06 5.78
CA GLU A 92 -6.14 -17.07 6.81
C GLU A 92 -5.69 -18.46 6.37
N ALA A 93 -5.98 -18.85 5.13
CA ALA A 93 -5.54 -20.11 4.55
C ALA A 93 -4.01 -20.22 4.45
N ALA A 94 -3.32 -19.09 4.31
CA ALA A 94 -1.86 -19.00 4.34
C ALA A 94 -1.26 -18.92 5.76
N GLY A 95 -2.08 -18.92 6.81
CA GLY A 95 -1.65 -18.78 8.20
C GLY A 95 -1.19 -17.36 8.56
N LEU A 96 -1.65 -16.35 7.83
CA LEU A 96 -1.34 -14.94 8.03
C LEU A 96 -2.53 -14.20 8.70
N PRO A 97 -2.27 -13.06 9.37
CA PRO A 97 -3.35 -12.22 9.89
C PRO A 97 -4.33 -11.81 8.79
N SER A 98 -5.64 -11.96 9.03
CA SER A 98 -6.72 -11.62 8.10
C SER A 98 -7.01 -10.12 8.06
N THR A 99 -5.95 -9.32 7.98
CA THR A 99 -6.00 -7.85 7.86
C THR A 99 -5.09 -7.38 6.73
N LEU A 100 -5.52 -6.33 6.06
CA LEU A 100 -4.80 -5.81 4.89
C LEU A 100 -4.93 -4.29 4.77
N MET A 101 -4.10 -3.72 3.91
CA MET A 101 -4.18 -2.32 3.48
C MET A 101 -4.78 -2.26 2.07
N VAL A 102 -5.47 -1.18 1.76
CA VAL A 102 -5.96 -0.90 0.41
C VAL A 102 -5.26 0.32 -0.16
N ASP A 103 -4.70 0.16 -1.35
CA ASP A 103 -4.20 1.25 -2.17
C ASP A 103 -5.37 1.86 -2.96
N CYS A 104 -5.72 3.09 -2.65
CA CYS A 104 -6.81 3.82 -3.29
C CYS A 104 -6.48 4.24 -4.72
N SER A 105 -5.21 4.25 -5.11
CA SER A 105 -4.74 4.62 -6.44
C SER A 105 -4.65 3.40 -7.39
N HIS A 106 -3.82 3.50 -8.41
CA HIS A 106 -3.48 2.44 -9.36
C HIS A 106 -4.72 1.85 -10.05
N ALA A 107 -4.88 0.51 -10.07
CA ALA A 107 -6.02 -0.10 -10.74
C ALA A 107 -7.33 0.06 -9.95
N ASN A 108 -7.28 0.28 -8.64
CA ASN A 108 -8.45 0.56 -7.83
C ASN A 108 -9.14 1.87 -8.22
N SER A 109 -8.39 2.90 -8.60
CA SER A 109 -8.93 4.16 -9.13
C SER A 109 -8.98 4.20 -10.67
N SER A 110 -8.68 3.09 -11.36
CA SER A 110 -8.53 3.07 -12.82
C SER A 110 -7.53 4.12 -13.32
N LYS A 111 -6.47 4.39 -12.53
CA LYS A 111 -5.42 5.42 -12.77
C LYS A 111 -5.95 6.85 -12.86
N LYS A 112 -7.14 7.13 -12.33
CA LYS A 112 -7.71 8.47 -12.23
C LYS A 112 -7.61 8.93 -10.78
N HIS A 113 -6.80 9.96 -10.53
CA HIS A 113 -6.50 10.39 -9.16
C HIS A 113 -7.76 10.80 -8.37
N GLU A 114 -8.73 11.43 -9.02
CA GLU A 114 -9.99 11.84 -8.39
C GLU A 114 -10.80 10.65 -7.85
N LYS A 115 -10.71 9.49 -8.51
CA LYS A 115 -11.40 8.28 -8.08
C LYS A 115 -10.86 7.65 -6.80
N GLN A 116 -9.69 8.08 -6.33
CA GLN A 116 -9.20 7.68 -5.01
C GLN A 116 -10.19 8.07 -3.89
N LEU A 117 -10.94 9.17 -4.07
CA LEU A 117 -11.99 9.60 -3.14
C LEU A 117 -13.16 8.59 -3.10
N ASP A 118 -13.53 8.01 -4.25
CA ASP A 118 -14.60 7.02 -4.32
C ASP A 118 -14.18 5.72 -3.61
N VAL A 119 -12.95 5.28 -3.86
CA VAL A 119 -12.35 4.11 -3.18
C VAL A 119 -12.31 4.32 -1.67
N ALA A 120 -11.81 5.46 -1.21
CA ALA A 120 -11.74 5.79 0.21
C ALA A 120 -13.13 5.90 0.87
N ARG A 121 -14.13 6.35 0.13
CA ARG A 121 -15.52 6.44 0.58
C ARG A 121 -16.15 5.06 0.79
N ASP A 122 -15.91 4.13 -0.14
CA ASP A 122 -16.34 2.73 -0.03
C ASP A 122 -15.69 2.06 1.20
N ILE A 123 -14.35 2.17 1.33
CA ILE A 123 -13.62 1.65 2.49
C ILE A 123 -14.15 2.27 3.79
N GLY A 124 -14.42 3.57 3.80
CA GLY A 124 -15.03 4.26 4.93
C GLY A 124 -16.39 3.67 5.31
N ALA A 125 -17.22 3.33 4.33
CA ALA A 125 -18.52 2.67 4.57
C ALA A 125 -18.33 1.27 5.17
N GLN A 126 -17.39 0.47 4.68
CA GLN A 126 -17.05 -0.84 5.23
C GLN A 126 -16.60 -0.72 6.71
N ILE A 127 -15.71 0.23 6.99
CA ILE A 127 -15.22 0.50 8.35
C ILE A 127 -16.38 0.93 9.26
N ALA A 128 -17.20 1.87 8.84
CA ALA A 128 -18.35 2.37 9.61
C ALA A 128 -19.37 1.25 9.92
N ALA A 129 -19.52 0.30 9.00
CA ALA A 129 -20.36 -0.90 9.19
C ALA A 129 -19.73 -1.96 10.13
N GLY A 130 -18.54 -1.71 10.69
CA GLY A 130 -17.91 -2.59 11.69
C GLY A 130 -16.74 -3.42 11.19
N SER A 131 -16.37 -3.37 9.89
CA SER A 131 -15.24 -4.12 9.36
C SER A 131 -13.93 -3.75 10.06
N ARG A 132 -13.11 -4.78 10.37
CA ARG A 132 -11.75 -4.66 10.92
C ARG A 132 -10.68 -5.16 9.95
N SER A 133 -11.10 -5.65 8.79
CA SER A 133 -10.20 -6.26 7.79
C SER A 133 -9.25 -5.25 7.17
N VAL A 134 -9.71 -4.02 6.93
CA VAL A 134 -8.87 -2.95 6.41
C VAL A 134 -8.32 -2.14 7.58
N PHE A 135 -7.01 -2.27 7.84
CA PHE A 135 -6.34 -1.52 8.92
C PHE A 135 -5.76 -0.18 8.44
N GLY A 136 -5.59 0.01 7.14
CA GLY A 136 -5.02 1.23 6.59
C GLY A 136 -5.29 1.39 5.09
N VAL A 137 -5.04 2.59 4.61
CA VAL A 137 -5.13 2.94 3.19
C VAL A 137 -3.82 3.57 2.71
N MET A 138 -3.56 3.46 1.41
CA MET A 138 -2.51 4.17 0.71
C MET A 138 -3.17 5.13 -0.28
N VAL A 139 -2.73 6.38 -0.27
CA VAL A 139 -3.28 7.45 -1.13
C VAL A 139 -2.13 8.19 -1.80
N GLU A 140 -2.20 8.36 -3.10
CA GLU A 140 -1.29 9.23 -3.83
C GLU A 140 -1.78 10.67 -3.77
N SER A 141 -1.08 11.51 -3.03
CA SER A 141 -1.43 12.91 -2.80
C SER A 141 -0.21 13.82 -2.89
N HIS A 142 -0.45 15.06 -3.27
CA HIS A 142 0.55 16.12 -3.30
C HIS A 142 -0.11 17.47 -2.93
N ILE A 143 0.66 18.57 -2.94
CA ILE A 143 0.13 19.91 -2.67
C ILE A 143 -0.93 20.28 -3.73
N HIS A 144 -0.58 20.12 -5.02
CA HIS A 144 -1.48 20.37 -6.14
C HIS A 144 -1.92 19.07 -6.81
N ALA A 145 -3.19 19.06 -7.22
CA ALA A 145 -3.79 17.90 -7.86
C ALA A 145 -3.22 17.63 -9.26
N GLY A 146 -3.30 16.38 -9.69
CA GLY A 146 -2.91 15.94 -11.03
C GLY A 146 -1.42 15.63 -11.15
N ALA A 147 -0.93 15.69 -12.37
CA ALA A 147 0.48 15.51 -12.71
C ALA A 147 0.89 16.48 -13.82
N GLN A 148 2.18 16.69 -13.96
CA GLN A 148 2.82 17.46 -15.03
C GLN A 148 3.88 16.60 -15.73
N LYS A 149 4.11 16.87 -16.98
CA LYS A 149 5.14 16.15 -17.75
C LYS A 149 6.49 16.81 -17.53
N PHE A 150 7.52 16.00 -17.45
CA PHE A 150 8.91 16.45 -17.41
C PHE A 150 9.80 15.45 -18.13
N SER A 151 10.59 15.94 -19.07
CA SER A 151 11.55 15.15 -19.84
C SER A 151 12.97 15.66 -19.54
N PRO A 152 13.78 14.90 -18.79
CA PRO A 152 15.16 15.30 -18.50
C PRO A 152 15.94 15.62 -19.78
N GLY A 153 16.68 16.72 -19.78
CA GLY A 153 17.46 17.18 -20.93
C GLY A 153 16.66 17.88 -22.04
N LYS A 154 15.32 17.96 -21.93
CA LYS A 154 14.46 18.69 -22.88
C LYS A 154 13.73 19.85 -22.21
N ASP A 155 13.18 19.61 -21.01
CA ASP A 155 12.37 20.59 -20.29
C ASP A 155 13.23 21.33 -19.26
N ASP A 156 12.96 22.62 -19.04
CA ASP A 156 13.60 23.40 -17.97
C ASP A 156 12.98 23.00 -16.61
N PRO A 157 13.77 22.47 -15.65
CA PRO A 157 13.24 22.14 -14.32
C PRO A 157 12.63 23.32 -13.57
N ARG A 158 13.03 24.55 -13.90
CA ARG A 158 12.52 25.79 -13.28
C ARG A 158 11.11 26.17 -13.75
N ALA A 159 10.67 25.57 -14.87
CA ALA A 159 9.32 25.76 -15.39
C ALA A 159 8.29 24.84 -14.73
N LEU A 160 8.73 23.90 -13.88
CA LEU A 160 7.84 22.99 -13.17
C LEU A 160 6.99 23.74 -12.12
N GLU A 161 5.73 23.37 -12.06
CA GLU A 161 4.80 23.82 -11.00
C GLU A 161 5.22 23.16 -9.67
N TYR A 162 5.61 23.98 -8.70
CA TYR A 162 5.98 23.48 -7.37
C TYR A 162 4.82 22.74 -6.72
N GLY A 163 5.09 21.59 -6.13
CA GLY A 163 4.06 20.83 -5.40
C GLY A 163 3.14 19.99 -6.29
N LYS A 164 3.45 19.80 -7.57
CA LYS A 164 2.70 18.95 -8.49
C LYS A 164 3.55 17.76 -8.96
N SER A 165 2.96 16.57 -8.98
CA SER A 165 3.67 15.34 -9.35
C SER A 165 4.24 15.40 -10.77
N ILE A 166 5.42 14.83 -10.98
CA ILE A 166 6.03 14.59 -12.31
C ILE A 166 5.93 13.12 -12.73
N THR A 167 5.23 12.30 -11.96
CA THR A 167 4.97 10.88 -12.22
C THR A 167 3.45 10.63 -12.27
N ASP A 168 2.92 9.82 -11.38
CA ASP A 168 1.49 9.53 -11.33
C ASP A 168 0.68 10.72 -10.80
N ALA A 169 -0.52 10.93 -11.33
CA ALA A 169 -1.39 12.00 -10.90
C ALA A 169 -1.90 11.77 -9.47
N CYS A 170 -1.80 12.81 -8.64
CA CYS A 170 -2.12 12.78 -7.21
C CYS A 170 -3.39 13.57 -6.89
N LEU A 171 -4.02 13.27 -5.74
CA LEU A 171 -4.98 14.17 -5.12
C LEU A 171 -4.28 15.46 -4.69
N GLY A 172 -5.01 16.57 -4.69
CA GLY A 172 -4.57 17.83 -4.07
C GLY A 172 -4.69 17.79 -2.55
N TRP A 173 -4.18 18.85 -1.91
CA TRP A 173 -4.18 18.95 -0.46
C TRP A 173 -5.61 18.93 0.14
N ASP A 174 -6.52 19.73 -0.39
CA ASP A 174 -7.89 19.87 0.14
C ASP A 174 -8.66 18.54 0.05
N ASP A 175 -8.57 17.83 -1.08
CA ASP A 175 -9.15 16.50 -1.26
C ASP A 175 -8.55 15.49 -0.30
N SER A 176 -7.24 15.56 -0.06
CA SER A 176 -6.54 14.69 0.89
C SER A 176 -7.02 14.92 2.32
N VAL A 177 -7.22 16.16 2.73
CA VAL A 177 -7.79 16.51 4.05
C VAL A 177 -9.22 15.98 4.18
N ALA A 178 -10.06 16.20 3.16
CA ALA A 178 -11.44 15.71 3.16
C ALA A 178 -11.51 14.18 3.26
N LEU A 179 -10.62 13.47 2.54
CA LEU A 179 -10.49 12.02 2.60
C LEU A 179 -10.13 11.54 4.02
N LEU A 180 -9.14 12.15 4.64
CA LEU A 180 -8.72 11.81 6.00
C LEU A 180 -9.84 12.05 7.04
N GLN A 181 -10.58 13.14 6.90
CA GLN A 181 -11.73 13.45 7.75
C GLN A 181 -12.85 12.38 7.60
N ALA A 182 -13.14 11.97 6.37
CA ALA A 182 -14.13 10.94 6.10
C ALA A 182 -13.74 9.60 6.75
N LEU A 183 -12.48 9.17 6.60
CA LEU A 183 -11.96 7.95 7.24
C LEU A 183 -11.97 8.06 8.77
N SER A 184 -11.60 9.21 9.33
CA SER A 184 -11.66 9.46 10.77
C SER A 184 -13.09 9.28 11.30
N THR A 185 -14.07 9.87 10.61
CA THR A 185 -15.49 9.74 10.94
C THR A 185 -15.94 8.28 10.90
N ALA A 186 -15.54 7.51 9.88
CA ALA A 186 -15.85 6.09 9.76
C ALA A 186 -15.28 5.27 10.92
N VAL A 187 -14.04 5.53 11.33
CA VAL A 187 -13.41 4.88 12.48
C VAL A 187 -14.15 5.20 13.78
N LEU A 188 -14.55 6.45 13.97
CA LEU A 188 -15.34 6.86 15.14
C LEU A 188 -16.72 6.16 15.17
N ALA A 189 -17.39 6.02 14.03
CA ALA A 189 -18.63 5.27 13.91
C ALA A 189 -18.43 3.81 14.32
N ARG A 190 -17.38 3.13 13.79
CA ARG A 190 -17.04 1.76 14.17
C ARG A 190 -16.81 1.60 15.67
N ARG A 191 -16.07 2.53 16.28
CA ARG A 191 -15.78 2.49 17.72
C ARG A 191 -17.05 2.53 18.57
N LYS A 192 -18.05 3.33 18.16
CA LYS A 192 -19.36 3.37 18.85
C LYS A 192 -20.10 2.05 18.80
N LEU A 193 -20.00 1.28 17.71
CA LEU A 193 -20.63 -0.05 17.62
C LEU A 193 -20.00 -1.08 18.59
N GLN A 194 -18.81 -0.81 19.11
CA GLN A 194 -18.07 -1.72 20.00
C GLN A 194 -18.20 -1.33 21.48
N SER A 195 -18.81 -0.18 21.77
CA SER A 195 -19.01 0.33 23.13
C SER A 195 -20.38 -0.05 23.69
N VAL A 196 -21.16 -0.86 22.96
CA VAL A 196 -22.43 -1.46 23.31
C VAL A 196 -22.25 -2.97 23.48
#